data_b96e297a5ae6e6417df9e33ca166b74c
#
_entry.id   b96e297a5ae6e6417df9e33ca166b74c
#
_cell.length_a   1.000
_cell.length_b   1.000
_cell.length_c   1.000
_cell.angle_alpha   90.00
_cell.angle_beta   90.00
_cell.angle_gamma   90.00
#
_symmetry.space_group_name_H-M   'P 1'
#
loop_
_entity.id
_entity.type
_entity.pdbx_description
1 polymer ?
#
loop_
_entity_poly.entity_id
_entity_poly.type
_entity_poly.pdbx_seq_one_letter_code
_entity_poly.pdbx_strand_id
1 'polypeptide(L)'
;MKRFGTAAVIVVLALAGAASAKAQDVSQADRDRALQYLESTKKGVLDATKSLSDAQWNFKPAPERWSVAEVMEHLAAAEDMLRGMTQEQVMKSPAVPMRDAEEIKKSDEGVLAMVPDRSHKIQAPEPLKPTNRFGSPAAAQKHFVESRATTEDYLKGATGLRAHVADSPMGKLDAYEFVLLIAAHSERHTKQMLEVKADPNFPKS
;
A
#
# COMPACT_ATOMS: atom_id res chain seq x y z
N MET A 1 59.14 -29.93 -17.69
CA MET A 1 57.79 -30.37 -17.22
C MET A 1 56.95 -29.14 -16.96
N LYS A 2 55.89 -28.94 -17.75
CA LYS A 2 55.04 -27.76 -17.80
C LYS A 2 53.94 -27.87 -16.76
N ARG A 3 53.74 -26.84 -15.92
CA ARG A 3 52.53 -26.62 -15.14
C ARG A 3 51.78 -25.45 -15.71
N PHE A 4 50.68 -25.69 -16.41
CA PHE A 4 49.71 -24.66 -16.75
C PHE A 4 48.60 -24.72 -15.68
N GLY A 5 48.41 -23.63 -15.03
CA GLY A 5 47.49 -23.48 -13.95
C GLY A 5 46.11 -23.01 -14.37
N THR A 6 45.20 -23.37 -13.60
CA THR A 6 43.77 -23.08 -13.54
C THR A 6 43.53 -21.71 -12.90
N ALA A 7 43.16 -20.72 -13.68
CA ALA A 7 42.66 -19.46 -13.13
C ALA A 7 41.82 -18.71 -14.16
N ALA A 8 40.61 -19.21 -14.49
CA ALA A 8 39.73 -18.48 -15.40
C ALA A 8 38.22 -18.84 -15.28
N VAL A 9 37.71 -19.26 -14.11
CA VAL A 9 36.28 -19.66 -14.03
C VAL A 9 35.44 -18.85 -13.03
N ILE A 10 36.03 -17.98 -12.23
CA ILE A 10 35.30 -17.35 -11.09
C ILE A 10 34.59 -16.03 -11.45
N VAL A 11 34.91 -15.37 -12.58
CA VAL A 11 34.39 -14.03 -12.90
C VAL A 11 33.01 -14.03 -13.57
N VAL A 12 32.58 -15.12 -14.19
CA VAL A 12 31.34 -15.16 -15.00
C VAL A 12 30.08 -15.31 -14.14
N LEU A 13 30.16 -15.98 -13.00
CA LEU A 13 28.99 -16.22 -12.13
C LEU A 13 28.49 -14.96 -11.37
N ALA A 14 29.39 -14.03 -11.02
CA ALA A 14 29.02 -12.82 -10.28
C ALA A 14 28.27 -11.80 -11.16
N LEU A 15 28.60 -11.73 -12.45
CA LEU A 15 27.93 -10.82 -13.39
C LEU A 15 26.52 -11.30 -13.79
N ALA A 16 26.30 -12.60 -13.89
CA ALA A 16 24.99 -13.17 -14.16
C ALA A 16 24.01 -12.97 -12.99
N GLY A 17 24.49 -13.09 -11.75
CA GLY A 17 23.70 -12.85 -10.54
C GLY A 17 23.25 -11.40 -10.37
N ALA A 18 24.12 -10.45 -10.66
CA ALA A 18 23.80 -9.00 -10.57
C ALA A 18 22.84 -8.54 -11.69
N ALA A 19 22.94 -9.10 -12.88
CA ALA A 19 22.00 -8.82 -13.96
C ALA A 19 20.60 -9.41 -13.68
N SER A 20 20.52 -10.61 -13.11
CA SER A 20 19.26 -11.24 -12.72
C SER A 20 18.56 -10.49 -11.58
N ALA A 21 19.30 -10.00 -10.58
CA ALA A 21 18.72 -9.21 -9.49
C ALA A 21 18.18 -7.85 -9.98
N LYS A 22 18.86 -7.18 -10.92
CA LYS A 22 18.36 -5.95 -11.55
C LYS A 22 17.10 -6.15 -12.39
N ALA A 23 16.96 -7.32 -13.02
CA ALA A 23 15.78 -7.64 -13.83
C ALA A 23 14.52 -7.91 -12.99
N GLN A 24 14.67 -8.24 -11.71
CA GLN A 24 13.56 -8.49 -10.77
C GLN A 24 13.18 -7.25 -9.93
N ASP A 25 13.75 -6.11 -10.22
CA ASP A 25 13.39 -4.87 -9.53
C ASP A 25 12.35 -4.08 -10.34
N VAL A 26 11.70 -3.16 -9.65
CA VAL A 26 10.74 -2.23 -10.24
C VAL A 26 11.48 -1.23 -11.11
N SER A 27 10.94 -0.92 -12.29
CA SER A 27 11.47 0.14 -13.13
C SER A 27 11.37 1.51 -12.42
N GLN A 28 12.25 2.46 -12.76
CA GLN A 28 12.15 3.81 -12.21
C GLN A 28 10.79 4.45 -12.53
N ALA A 29 10.26 4.22 -13.73
CA ALA A 29 8.95 4.74 -14.14
C ALA A 29 7.80 4.16 -13.29
N ASP A 30 7.84 2.86 -12.96
CA ASP A 30 6.83 2.26 -12.06
C ASP A 30 6.99 2.78 -10.63
N ARG A 31 8.21 2.94 -10.14
CA ARG A 31 8.49 3.52 -8.84
C ARG A 31 7.93 4.94 -8.73
N ASP A 32 8.19 5.78 -9.72
CA ASP A 32 7.69 7.17 -9.78
C ASP A 32 6.15 7.19 -9.84
N ARG A 33 5.54 6.29 -10.61
CA ARG A 33 4.07 6.13 -10.67
C ARG A 33 3.48 5.77 -9.32
N ALA A 34 4.07 4.81 -8.61
CA ALA A 34 3.58 4.43 -7.28
C ALA A 34 3.77 5.54 -6.25
N LEU A 35 4.89 6.28 -6.29
CA LEU A 35 5.10 7.46 -5.43
C LEU A 35 4.06 8.55 -5.70
N GLN A 36 3.77 8.85 -6.97
CA GLN A 36 2.71 9.80 -7.34
C GLN A 36 1.34 9.33 -6.88
N TYR A 37 1.05 8.03 -6.94
CA TYR A 37 -0.22 7.48 -6.49
C TYR A 37 -0.34 7.54 -4.95
N LEU A 38 0.71 7.21 -4.21
CA LEU A 38 0.79 7.37 -2.75
C LEU A 38 0.52 8.83 -2.35
N GLU A 39 1.17 9.79 -3.01
CA GLU A 39 1.00 11.23 -2.73
C GLU A 39 -0.42 11.70 -3.08
N SER A 40 -0.95 11.32 -4.25
CA SER A 40 -2.29 11.72 -4.67
C SER A 40 -3.38 11.19 -3.75
N THR A 41 -3.26 9.94 -3.28
CA THR A 41 -4.23 9.34 -2.36
C THR A 41 -4.11 9.91 -0.95
N LYS A 42 -2.89 10.25 -0.48
CA LYS A 42 -2.68 11.03 0.75
C LYS A 42 -3.40 12.37 0.68
N LYS A 43 -3.20 13.10 -0.42
CA LYS A 43 -3.89 14.38 -0.66
C LYS A 43 -5.40 14.20 -0.65
N GLY A 44 -5.93 13.15 -1.29
CA GLY A 44 -7.36 12.83 -1.30
C GLY A 44 -7.94 12.65 0.09
N VAL A 45 -7.24 11.93 0.99
CA VAL A 45 -7.63 11.77 2.40
C VAL A 45 -7.65 13.13 3.12
N LEU A 46 -6.60 13.93 2.95
CA LEU A 46 -6.50 15.25 3.60
C LEU A 46 -7.58 16.21 3.10
N ASP A 47 -7.86 16.22 1.81
CA ASP A 47 -8.94 17.05 1.23
C ASP A 47 -10.32 16.61 1.73
N ALA A 48 -10.57 15.31 1.83
CA ALA A 48 -11.83 14.77 2.33
C ALA A 48 -12.09 15.13 3.81
N THR A 49 -11.03 15.32 4.59
CA THR A 49 -11.08 15.57 6.04
C THR A 49 -10.83 17.03 6.43
N LYS A 50 -10.57 17.89 5.44
CA LYS A 50 -10.24 19.30 5.68
C LYS A 50 -11.36 20.04 6.38
N SER A 51 -11.01 20.75 7.46
CA SER A 51 -11.89 21.69 8.20
C SER A 51 -13.19 21.08 8.70
N LEU A 52 -13.22 19.79 8.99
CA LEU A 52 -14.39 19.14 9.58
C LEU A 52 -14.54 19.57 11.05
N SER A 53 -15.77 19.91 11.46
CA SER A 53 -16.14 20.08 12.86
C SER A 53 -16.21 18.74 13.60
N ASP A 54 -16.19 18.74 14.92
CA ASP A 54 -16.31 17.52 15.73
C ASP A 54 -17.61 16.75 15.42
N ALA A 55 -18.70 17.45 15.18
CA ALA A 55 -19.97 16.85 14.78
C ALA A 55 -19.84 16.13 13.43
N GLN A 56 -19.12 16.73 12.47
CA GLN A 56 -18.89 16.15 11.14
C GLN A 56 -17.94 14.95 11.19
N TRP A 57 -16.88 15.02 12.01
CA TRP A 57 -15.98 13.89 12.20
C TRP A 57 -16.70 12.66 12.74
N ASN A 58 -17.62 12.84 13.70
CA ASN A 58 -18.26 11.75 14.42
C ASN A 58 -19.63 11.35 13.86
N PHE A 59 -20.11 12.01 12.81
CA PHE A 59 -21.38 11.67 12.19
C PHE A 59 -21.37 10.26 11.60
N LYS A 60 -22.37 9.47 11.96
CA LYS A 60 -22.60 8.11 11.43
C LYS A 60 -23.88 8.10 10.60
N PRO A 61 -23.83 7.76 9.31
CA PRO A 61 -25.04 7.62 8.47
C PRO A 61 -26.04 6.57 9.00
N ALA A 62 -25.52 5.55 9.67
CA ALA A 62 -26.30 4.52 10.36
C ALA A 62 -25.43 3.90 11.48
N PRO A 63 -26.00 3.24 12.51
CA PRO A 63 -25.24 2.69 13.64
C PRO A 63 -24.10 1.74 13.24
N GLU A 64 -24.31 0.94 12.19
CA GLU A 64 -23.35 -0.03 11.66
C GLU A 64 -22.37 0.56 10.61
N ARG A 65 -22.55 1.84 10.24
CA ARG A 65 -21.67 2.53 9.29
C ARG A 65 -20.64 3.36 10.05
N TRP A 66 -19.43 3.36 9.52
CA TRP A 66 -18.34 4.14 10.10
C TRP A 66 -18.53 5.64 9.83
N SER A 67 -18.16 6.44 10.83
CA SER A 67 -17.97 7.88 10.70
C SER A 67 -16.67 8.19 9.95
N VAL A 68 -16.46 9.45 9.58
CA VAL A 68 -15.19 9.90 8.99
C VAL A 68 -14.03 9.67 9.95
N ALA A 69 -14.24 9.88 11.27
CA ALA A 69 -13.22 9.61 12.29
C ALA A 69 -12.83 8.13 12.37
N GLU A 70 -13.81 7.24 12.35
CA GLU A 70 -13.57 5.79 12.34
C GLU A 70 -12.85 5.32 11.07
N VAL A 71 -13.18 5.89 9.91
CA VAL A 71 -12.46 5.62 8.65
C VAL A 71 -11.02 6.14 8.71
N MET A 72 -10.78 7.30 9.29
CA MET A 72 -9.43 7.86 9.46
C MET A 72 -8.56 7.00 10.37
N GLU A 73 -9.11 6.54 11.50
CA GLU A 73 -8.43 5.59 12.39
C GLU A 73 -8.05 4.30 11.68
N HIS A 74 -9.00 3.73 10.93
CA HIS A 74 -8.77 2.53 10.14
C HIS A 74 -7.64 2.71 9.12
N LEU A 75 -7.63 3.83 8.39
CA LEU A 75 -6.57 4.14 7.43
C LEU A 75 -5.20 4.24 8.08
N ALA A 76 -5.10 4.94 9.21
CA ALA A 76 -3.84 5.09 9.93
C ALA A 76 -3.28 3.73 10.40
N ALA A 77 -4.15 2.87 10.93
CA ALA A 77 -3.75 1.53 11.35
C ALA A 77 -3.42 0.60 10.17
N ALA A 78 -4.17 0.70 9.07
CA ALA A 78 -3.95 -0.11 7.88
C ALA A 78 -2.65 0.24 7.15
N GLU A 79 -2.27 1.51 7.12
CA GLU A 79 -0.99 1.96 6.55
C GLU A 79 0.19 1.24 7.22
N ASP A 80 0.22 1.23 8.56
CA ASP A 80 1.26 0.55 9.32
C ASP A 80 1.24 -0.96 9.12
N MET A 81 0.05 -1.57 9.16
CA MET A 81 -0.08 -3.01 9.04
C MET A 81 0.35 -3.49 7.66
N LEU A 82 -0.11 -2.86 6.59
CA LEU A 82 0.22 -3.26 5.22
C LEU A 82 1.70 -3.04 4.92
N ARG A 83 2.28 -1.92 5.36
CA ARG A 83 3.72 -1.67 5.25
C ARG A 83 4.51 -2.71 6.04
N GLY A 84 4.13 -3.00 7.28
CA GLY A 84 4.75 -4.05 8.09
C GLY A 84 4.66 -5.43 7.44
N MET A 85 3.51 -5.81 6.87
CA MET A 85 3.36 -7.05 6.09
C MET A 85 4.32 -7.06 4.89
N THR A 86 4.41 -5.96 4.15
CA THR A 86 5.32 -5.85 3.01
C THR A 86 6.76 -6.09 3.42
N GLN A 87 7.24 -5.42 4.46
CA GLN A 87 8.63 -5.47 4.91
C GLN A 87 9.00 -6.76 5.65
N GLU A 88 8.10 -7.25 6.51
CA GLU A 88 8.42 -8.33 7.45
C GLU A 88 7.95 -9.71 6.99
N GLN A 89 7.02 -9.77 6.04
CA GLN A 89 6.50 -11.03 5.54
C GLN A 89 6.82 -11.21 4.06
N VAL A 90 6.36 -10.28 3.19
CA VAL A 90 6.54 -10.39 1.74
C VAL A 90 8.03 -10.38 1.38
N MET A 91 8.76 -9.36 1.79
CA MET A 91 10.19 -9.20 1.48
C MET A 91 11.08 -10.27 2.11
N LYS A 92 10.61 -10.97 3.14
CA LYS A 92 11.33 -12.11 3.76
C LYS A 92 10.90 -13.48 3.18
N SER A 93 9.92 -13.52 2.28
CA SER A 93 9.56 -14.75 1.59
C SER A 93 10.69 -15.18 0.64
N PRO A 94 10.79 -16.47 0.29
CA PRO A 94 11.75 -16.92 -0.72
C PRO A 94 11.53 -16.15 -2.04
N ALA A 95 12.63 -15.75 -2.67
CA ALA A 95 12.56 -15.16 -4.01
C ALA A 95 12.01 -16.15 -5.02
N VAL A 96 11.13 -15.67 -5.89
CA VAL A 96 10.54 -16.48 -6.97
C VAL A 96 11.15 -16.10 -8.32
N PRO A 97 11.07 -16.97 -9.35
CA PRO A 97 11.41 -16.59 -10.70
C PRO A 97 10.62 -15.36 -11.16
N MET A 98 11.24 -14.54 -12.00
CA MET A 98 10.58 -13.36 -12.55
C MET A 98 9.30 -13.76 -13.30
N ARG A 99 8.20 -13.09 -12.96
CA ARG A 99 6.93 -13.25 -13.64
C ARG A 99 6.97 -12.63 -15.05
N ASP A 100 6.12 -13.12 -15.93
CA ASP A 100 5.93 -12.51 -17.24
C ASP A 100 5.47 -11.05 -17.16
N ALA A 101 5.92 -10.20 -18.08
CA ALA A 101 5.61 -8.76 -18.06
C ALA A 101 4.11 -8.47 -18.20
N GLU A 102 3.39 -9.26 -18.99
CA GLU A 102 1.94 -9.12 -19.13
C GLU A 102 1.20 -9.58 -17.87
N GLU A 103 1.69 -10.63 -17.20
CA GLU A 103 1.17 -11.07 -15.91
C GLU A 103 1.35 -9.99 -14.84
N ILE A 104 2.54 -9.40 -14.75
CA ILE A 104 2.83 -8.28 -13.82
C ILE A 104 1.90 -7.12 -14.10
N LYS A 105 1.80 -6.68 -15.36
CA LYS A 105 0.93 -5.57 -15.77
C LYS A 105 -0.53 -5.82 -15.39
N LYS A 106 -1.04 -7.01 -15.71
CA LYS A 106 -2.41 -7.40 -15.36
C LYS A 106 -2.66 -7.41 -13.85
N SER A 107 -1.67 -7.85 -13.07
CA SER A 107 -1.76 -7.86 -11.60
C SER A 107 -1.75 -6.44 -11.03
N ASP A 108 -0.83 -5.58 -11.48
CA ASP A 108 -0.80 -4.16 -11.10
C ASP A 108 -2.12 -3.45 -11.41
N GLU A 109 -2.63 -3.61 -12.65
CA GLU A 109 -3.92 -3.04 -13.07
C GLU A 109 -5.09 -3.60 -12.25
N GLY A 110 -5.03 -4.88 -11.90
CA GLY A 110 -6.01 -5.54 -11.04
C GLY A 110 -6.08 -4.89 -9.67
N VAL A 111 -4.95 -4.64 -9.02
CA VAL A 111 -4.89 -3.95 -7.71
C VAL A 111 -5.50 -2.55 -7.83
N LEU A 112 -5.09 -1.78 -8.84
CA LEU A 112 -5.53 -0.40 -9.05
C LEU A 112 -7.04 -0.29 -9.38
N ALA A 113 -7.62 -1.30 -10.00
CA ALA A 113 -9.03 -1.31 -10.37
C ALA A 113 -9.92 -1.86 -9.24
N MET A 114 -9.53 -2.99 -8.64
CA MET A 114 -10.41 -3.75 -7.73
C MET A 114 -10.42 -3.18 -6.31
N VAL A 115 -9.28 -2.70 -5.81
CA VAL A 115 -9.20 -2.21 -4.42
C VAL A 115 -10.03 -0.95 -4.20
N PRO A 116 -9.99 0.09 -5.08
CA PRO A 116 -10.80 1.29 -4.90
C PRO A 116 -12.30 1.09 -5.23
N ASP A 117 -12.67 -0.06 -5.80
CA ASP A 117 -14.07 -0.36 -6.12
C ASP A 117 -14.87 -0.61 -4.84
N ARG A 118 -15.93 0.18 -4.63
CA ARG A 118 -16.81 0.12 -3.46
C ARG A 118 -18.14 -0.57 -3.73
N SER A 119 -18.32 -1.17 -4.89
CA SER A 119 -19.53 -1.91 -5.25
C SER A 119 -19.78 -3.10 -4.30
N HIS A 120 -18.69 -3.66 -3.73
CA HIS A 120 -18.74 -4.76 -2.76
C HIS A 120 -18.24 -4.30 -1.39
N LYS A 121 -19.03 -4.62 -0.33
CA LYS A 121 -18.61 -4.41 1.04
C LYS A 121 -17.55 -5.45 1.44
N ILE A 122 -16.46 -4.99 2.00
CA ILE A 122 -15.40 -5.82 2.58
C ILE A 122 -15.40 -5.56 4.08
N GLN A 123 -15.43 -6.63 4.88
CA GLN A 123 -15.31 -6.54 6.33
C GLN A 123 -13.84 -6.28 6.70
N ALA A 124 -13.60 -5.28 7.53
CA ALA A 124 -12.26 -5.06 8.09
C ALA A 124 -11.91 -6.20 9.06
N PRO A 125 -10.68 -6.72 8.99
CA PRO A 125 -10.20 -7.66 9.99
C PRO A 125 -10.18 -7.01 11.38
N GLU A 126 -10.33 -7.82 12.43
CA GLU A 126 -10.48 -7.34 13.81
C GLU A 126 -9.39 -6.32 14.23
N PRO A 127 -8.09 -6.52 13.91
CA PRO A 127 -7.05 -5.56 14.29
C PRO A 127 -7.19 -4.18 13.65
N LEU A 128 -7.96 -4.05 12.58
CA LEU A 128 -8.18 -2.79 11.86
C LEU A 128 -9.54 -2.15 12.13
N LYS A 129 -10.37 -2.76 12.98
CA LYS A 129 -11.62 -2.12 13.40
C LYS A 129 -11.31 -0.90 14.28
N PRO A 130 -12.07 0.19 14.13
CA PRO A 130 -11.91 1.39 14.95
C PRO A 130 -12.17 1.11 16.43
N THR A 131 -11.26 1.57 17.28
CA THR A 131 -11.32 1.42 18.75
C THR A 131 -10.96 2.71 19.48
N ASN A 132 -10.83 3.82 18.75
CA ASN A 132 -10.29 5.10 19.24
C ASN A 132 -8.82 5.01 19.69
N ARG A 133 -8.01 4.15 19.05
CA ARG A 133 -6.60 3.85 19.43
C ARG A 133 -5.67 5.06 19.37
N PHE A 134 -5.98 6.06 18.57
CA PHE A 134 -5.19 7.30 18.47
C PHE A 134 -5.73 8.44 19.36
N GLY A 135 -6.86 8.23 20.05
CA GLY A 135 -7.44 9.19 20.98
C GLY A 135 -8.19 10.36 20.33
N SER A 136 -7.87 10.72 19.07
CA SER A 136 -8.60 11.75 18.32
C SER A 136 -8.44 11.57 16.80
N PRO A 137 -9.39 12.09 15.99
CA PRO A 137 -9.27 12.10 14.54
C PRO A 137 -8.03 12.85 14.03
N ALA A 138 -7.68 13.97 14.69
CA ALA A 138 -6.48 14.74 14.35
C ALA A 138 -5.19 13.96 14.61
N ALA A 139 -5.12 13.19 15.71
CA ALA A 139 -3.98 12.33 16.00
C ALA A 139 -3.89 11.16 15.01
N ALA A 140 -5.01 10.55 14.64
CA ALA A 140 -5.06 9.52 13.61
C ALA A 140 -4.60 10.06 12.24
N GLN A 141 -5.05 11.25 11.84
CA GLN A 141 -4.63 11.91 10.60
C GLN A 141 -3.13 12.22 10.59
N LYS A 142 -2.60 12.76 11.70
CA LYS A 142 -1.17 13.02 11.84
C LYS A 142 -0.37 11.73 11.69
N HIS A 143 -0.77 10.67 12.39
CA HIS A 143 -0.13 9.35 12.31
C HIS A 143 -0.15 8.79 10.88
N PHE A 144 -1.29 8.88 10.18
CA PHE A 144 -1.39 8.47 8.79
C PHE A 144 -0.39 9.19 7.88
N VAL A 145 -0.24 10.52 8.03
CA VAL A 145 0.71 11.30 7.23
C VAL A 145 2.15 10.88 7.49
N GLU A 146 2.53 10.67 8.76
CA GLU A 146 3.86 10.22 9.17
C GLU A 146 4.15 8.80 8.67
N SER A 147 3.20 7.91 8.80
CA SER A 147 3.32 6.53 8.32
C SER A 147 3.41 6.47 6.78
N ARG A 148 2.64 7.30 6.06
CA ARG A 148 2.70 7.42 4.61
C ARG A 148 4.08 7.92 4.14
N ALA A 149 4.67 8.89 4.81
CA ALA A 149 6.02 9.35 4.50
C ALA A 149 7.04 8.19 4.66
N THR A 150 6.88 7.36 5.69
CA THR A 150 7.71 6.16 5.88
C THR A 150 7.51 5.13 4.74
N THR A 151 6.27 4.95 4.25
CA THR A 151 5.97 4.07 3.10
C THR A 151 6.62 4.61 1.82
N GLU A 152 6.55 5.91 1.57
CA GLU A 152 7.19 6.56 0.43
C GLU A 152 8.72 6.43 0.47
N ASP A 153 9.33 6.63 1.64
CA ASP A 153 10.79 6.49 1.82
C ASP A 153 11.24 5.03 1.67
N TYR A 154 10.46 4.09 2.18
CA TYR A 154 10.69 2.67 1.92
C TYR A 154 10.70 2.37 0.41
N LEU A 155 9.67 2.81 -0.31
CA LEU A 155 9.59 2.56 -1.76
C LEU A 155 10.77 3.17 -2.52
N LYS A 156 11.27 4.34 -2.14
CA LYS A 156 12.44 4.98 -2.78
C LYS A 156 13.71 4.14 -2.67
N GLY A 157 13.92 3.46 -1.53
CA GLY A 157 15.14 2.73 -1.24
C GLY A 157 15.08 1.21 -1.44
N ALA A 158 13.89 0.62 -1.45
CA ALA A 158 13.74 -0.83 -1.53
C ALA A 158 14.13 -1.38 -2.91
N THR A 159 14.75 -2.55 -2.91
CA THR A 159 15.15 -3.30 -4.11
C THR A 159 14.55 -4.71 -4.09
N GLY A 160 14.46 -5.35 -5.25
CA GLY A 160 13.93 -6.73 -5.35
C GLY A 160 12.42 -6.83 -5.11
N LEU A 161 11.66 -5.75 -5.22
CA LEU A 161 10.24 -5.71 -4.90
C LEU A 161 9.39 -6.67 -5.75
N ARG A 162 9.84 -7.05 -6.95
CA ARG A 162 9.18 -8.02 -7.83
C ARG A 162 9.58 -9.47 -7.55
N ALA A 163 10.65 -9.66 -6.77
CA ALA A 163 11.20 -11.00 -6.49
C ALA A 163 10.47 -11.73 -5.35
N HIS A 164 9.74 -11.02 -4.52
CA HIS A 164 9.11 -11.56 -3.33
C HIS A 164 7.59 -11.46 -3.41
N VAL A 165 6.93 -12.61 -3.28
CA VAL A 165 5.48 -12.75 -3.49
C VAL A 165 4.84 -13.37 -2.26
N ALA A 166 3.66 -12.92 -1.88
CA ALA A 166 2.85 -13.50 -0.81
C ALA A 166 1.38 -13.64 -1.22
N ASP A 167 0.65 -14.48 -0.51
CA ASP A 167 -0.79 -14.63 -0.69
C ASP A 167 -1.53 -13.41 -0.14
N SER A 168 -2.56 -13.00 -0.87
CA SER A 168 -3.49 -11.94 -0.48
C SER A 168 -4.92 -12.34 -0.82
N PRO A 169 -5.95 -11.64 -0.34
CA PRO A 169 -7.34 -11.87 -0.78
C PRO A 169 -7.56 -11.69 -2.28
N MET A 170 -6.63 -11.03 -2.97
CA MET A 170 -6.66 -10.81 -4.43
C MET A 170 -5.84 -11.85 -5.22
N GLY A 171 -5.30 -12.87 -4.55
CA GLY A 171 -4.34 -13.81 -5.10
C GLY A 171 -2.92 -13.50 -4.67
N LYS A 172 -1.93 -13.96 -5.44
CA LYS A 172 -0.52 -13.71 -5.13
C LYS A 172 -0.13 -12.31 -5.61
N LEU A 173 0.39 -11.51 -4.68
CA LEU A 173 0.90 -10.16 -4.94
C LEU A 173 2.39 -10.09 -4.60
N ASP A 174 3.17 -9.36 -5.40
CA ASP A 174 4.55 -9.03 -5.05
C ASP A 174 4.63 -7.79 -4.11
N ALA A 175 5.82 -7.50 -3.60
CA ALA A 175 6.00 -6.41 -2.65
C ALA A 175 5.69 -5.03 -3.25
N TYR A 176 5.87 -4.81 -4.55
CA TYR A 176 5.47 -3.58 -5.21
C TYR A 176 3.94 -3.47 -5.32
N GLU A 177 3.25 -4.56 -5.64
CA GLU A 177 1.79 -4.63 -5.67
C GLU A 177 1.18 -4.39 -4.28
N PHE A 178 1.86 -4.82 -3.20
CA PHE A 178 1.46 -4.44 -1.83
C PHE A 178 1.60 -2.93 -1.57
N VAL A 179 2.60 -2.26 -2.16
CA VAL A 179 2.69 -0.79 -2.09
C VAL A 179 1.54 -0.12 -2.87
N LEU A 180 1.20 -0.63 -4.06
CA LEU A 180 0.03 -0.18 -4.80
C LEU A 180 -1.27 -0.40 -4.01
N LEU A 181 -1.39 -1.55 -3.32
CA LEU A 181 -2.51 -1.86 -2.45
C LEU A 181 -2.68 -0.81 -1.32
N ILE A 182 -1.59 -0.37 -0.69
CA ILE A 182 -1.63 0.68 0.35
C ILE A 182 -2.25 1.98 -0.22
N ALA A 183 -1.80 2.43 -1.39
CA ALA A 183 -2.33 3.63 -2.03
C ALA A 183 -3.80 3.46 -2.45
N ALA A 184 -4.13 2.34 -3.10
CA ALA A 184 -5.48 2.02 -3.56
C ALA A 184 -6.49 1.86 -2.38
N HIS A 185 -6.02 1.34 -1.25
CA HIS A 185 -6.81 1.25 -0.02
C HIS A 185 -7.17 2.65 0.51
N SER A 186 -6.25 3.59 0.46
CA SER A 186 -6.53 4.98 0.83
C SER A 186 -7.54 5.64 -0.12
N GLU A 187 -7.46 5.37 -1.43
CA GLU A 187 -8.47 5.83 -2.38
C GLU A 187 -9.86 5.25 -2.06
N ARG A 188 -9.94 3.94 -1.79
CA ARG A 188 -11.20 3.29 -1.39
C ARG A 188 -11.85 3.98 -0.21
N HIS A 189 -11.06 4.27 0.82
CA HIS A 189 -11.57 4.87 2.05
C HIS A 189 -11.80 6.39 1.94
N THR A 190 -11.09 7.08 1.06
CA THR A 190 -11.45 8.44 0.66
C THR A 190 -12.86 8.49 0.06
N LYS A 191 -13.17 7.57 -0.87
CA LYS A 191 -14.53 7.42 -1.42
C LYS A 191 -15.55 7.15 -0.32
N GLN A 192 -15.22 6.31 0.66
CA GLN A 192 -16.09 6.06 1.82
C GLN A 192 -16.36 7.31 2.66
N MET A 193 -15.33 8.12 2.95
CA MET A 193 -15.50 9.39 3.65
C MET A 193 -16.42 10.34 2.88
N LEU A 194 -16.26 10.42 1.56
CA LEU A 194 -17.12 11.23 0.69
C LEU A 194 -18.58 10.73 0.68
N GLU A 195 -18.82 9.42 0.73
CA GLU A 195 -20.16 8.85 0.89
C GLU A 195 -20.81 9.25 2.22
N VAL A 196 -20.03 9.29 3.32
CA VAL A 196 -20.51 9.76 4.62
C VAL A 196 -20.89 11.24 4.54
N LYS A 197 -20.04 12.07 3.90
CA LYS A 197 -20.27 13.50 3.74
C LYS A 197 -21.43 13.83 2.82
N ALA A 198 -21.79 12.94 1.90
CA ALA A 198 -22.92 13.08 0.98
C ALA A 198 -24.26 12.68 1.62
N ASP A 199 -24.30 12.18 2.84
CA ASP A 199 -25.54 11.83 3.53
C ASP A 199 -26.40 13.09 3.75
N PRO A 200 -27.72 13.06 3.45
CA PRO A 200 -28.62 14.21 3.63
C PRO A 200 -28.61 14.79 5.07
N ASN A 201 -28.32 13.96 6.07
CA ASN A 201 -28.26 14.34 7.48
C ASN A 201 -26.86 14.73 7.95
N PHE A 202 -25.86 14.79 7.05
CA PHE A 202 -24.51 15.19 7.42
C PHE A 202 -24.54 16.60 8.01
N PRO A 203 -23.93 16.84 9.20
CA PRO A 203 -24.00 18.12 9.87
C PRO A 203 -23.49 19.28 9.00
N LYS A 204 -24.26 20.37 8.96
CA LYS A 204 -23.80 21.62 8.35
C LYS A 204 -22.73 22.23 9.26
N SER A 205 -21.72 22.84 8.68
CA SER A 205 -20.66 23.55 9.41
C SER A 205 -21.21 24.71 10.22
#